data_2fda9818f9d223dd7031883262e3fe16
#
_entry.id   2fda9818f9d223dd7031883262e3fe16
#
_cell.length_a   1.000
_cell.length_b   1.000
_cell.length_c   1.000
_cell.angle_alpha   90.00
_cell.angle_beta   90.00
_cell.angle_gamma   90.00
#
_symmetry.space_group_name_H-M   'P 1'
#
loop_
_entity.id
_entity.type
_entity.pdbx_description
1 polymer ?
#
loop_
_entity_poly.entity_id
_entity_poly.type
_entity_poly.pdbx_seq_one_letter_code
_entity_poly.pdbx_strand_id
1 'polypeptide(L)'
;MKQLYELNGEGRSIRSIGRDLGISRNSVRKYLRSPQVPRARPRPPRPSKLDPHKDYIQQRLSDGLENCVVLLRELRAQGYAGGYTILKEYVHPSRRRRQPAATMRFETAPGEQAQVDWGSFSYVTEDGRKRKVWAFVMVLSWSRAIYVEFVRRADVATFIRCHVNAFAYLGGVPRRCLYDNCKVVVLGRDNNGRPEWNQRFLDFALRVGFDIQLCRPYRAQTKGRVESGVKYVRGNMWPGARFTDEADLNRRALEWCETVASVRVHGTTRQQPKELLAKEQPHLAPLAEPARLTPFLREDRKVGRDGYVQWDSAWCGVPWTWATETVQVAPRLGMVEIWGGDHRIAVHPRAQRAGQRFTLPGQWNGLRNGDSRPRKEALAVQVSTVEVERRSLDVYDLLAAGGGR
;
A
#
# COMPACT_ATOMS: atom_id res chain seq x y z
N MET A 1 25.19 0.68 -49.92
CA MET A 1 26.60 0.26 -50.06
C MET A 1 26.71 -1.15 -50.62
N LYS A 2 26.13 -2.21 -50.02
CA LYS A 2 26.19 -3.59 -50.50
C LYS A 2 25.77 -3.69 -51.97
N GLN A 3 24.61 -3.19 -52.29
CA GLN A 3 24.04 -3.16 -53.64
C GLN A 3 24.93 -2.40 -54.69
N LEU A 4 25.65 -1.36 -54.26
CA LEU A 4 26.59 -0.60 -55.09
C LEU A 4 27.80 -1.46 -55.48
N TYR A 5 28.35 -2.24 -54.53
CA TYR A 5 29.47 -3.14 -54.80
C TYR A 5 29.05 -4.35 -55.65
N GLU A 6 27.84 -4.88 -55.43
CA GLU A 6 27.26 -5.95 -56.25
C GLU A 6 27.13 -5.52 -57.73
N LEU A 7 26.50 -4.35 -57.98
CA LEU A 7 26.34 -3.81 -59.33
C LEU A 7 27.68 -3.47 -60.00
N ASN A 8 28.68 -3.04 -59.23
CA ASN A 8 30.02 -2.81 -59.72
C ASN A 8 30.75 -4.12 -60.03
N GLY A 9 30.56 -5.18 -59.27
CA GLY A 9 31.06 -6.53 -59.50
C GLY A 9 30.45 -7.19 -60.71
N GLU A 10 29.21 -6.84 -61.06
CA GLU A 10 28.53 -7.24 -62.34
C GLU A 10 29.03 -6.48 -63.55
N GLY A 11 30.05 -5.62 -63.40
CA GLY A 11 30.62 -4.88 -64.52
C GLY A 11 29.79 -3.68 -65.00
N ARG A 12 28.79 -3.23 -64.25
CA ARG A 12 27.98 -2.08 -64.64
C ARG A 12 28.74 -0.75 -64.53
N SER A 13 28.48 0.13 -65.51
CA SER A 13 29.14 1.42 -65.55
C SER A 13 28.70 2.33 -64.40
N ILE A 14 29.60 3.22 -63.89
CA ILE A 14 29.31 4.20 -62.87
C ILE A 14 28.06 5.02 -63.18
N ARG A 15 27.80 5.27 -64.48
CA ARG A 15 26.62 6.03 -64.90
C ARG A 15 25.33 5.21 -64.74
N SER A 16 25.36 3.92 -64.98
CA SER A 16 24.24 3.02 -64.74
C SER A 16 23.96 2.85 -63.27
N ILE A 17 24.99 2.53 -62.47
CA ILE A 17 24.89 2.39 -61.05
C ILE A 17 24.32 3.65 -60.38
N GLY A 18 24.76 4.84 -60.81
CA GLY A 18 24.21 6.10 -60.30
C GLY A 18 22.73 6.28 -60.60
N ARG A 19 22.27 5.85 -61.79
CA ARG A 19 20.85 5.90 -62.17
C ARG A 19 20.02 4.89 -61.39
N ASP A 20 20.49 3.66 -61.29
CA ASP A 20 19.79 2.55 -60.65
C ASP A 20 19.61 2.77 -59.13
N LEU A 21 20.60 3.42 -58.51
CA LEU A 21 20.58 3.72 -57.06
C LEU A 21 20.12 5.15 -56.72
N GLY A 22 19.78 5.98 -57.72
CA GLY A 22 19.33 7.35 -57.51
C GLY A 22 20.39 8.29 -56.86
N ILE A 23 21.69 7.99 -57.05
CA ILE A 23 22.78 8.76 -56.49
C ILE A 23 23.72 9.37 -57.57
N SER A 24 24.40 10.46 -57.22
CA SER A 24 25.30 11.12 -58.18
C SER A 24 26.50 10.23 -58.57
N ARG A 25 26.98 10.37 -59.78
CA ARG A 25 28.21 9.68 -60.24
C ARG A 25 29.42 9.91 -59.34
N ASN A 26 29.53 11.11 -58.78
CA ASN A 26 30.57 11.45 -57.81
C ASN A 26 30.41 10.70 -56.50
N SER A 27 29.15 10.50 -56.03
CA SER A 27 28.88 9.66 -54.87
C SER A 27 29.25 8.21 -55.12
N VAL A 28 28.92 7.65 -56.31
CA VAL A 28 29.30 6.28 -56.70
C VAL A 28 30.84 6.15 -56.66
N ARG A 29 31.59 7.04 -57.31
CA ARG A 29 33.06 7.02 -57.29
C ARG A 29 33.63 7.11 -55.90
N LYS A 30 33.07 8.00 -55.05
CA LYS A 30 33.48 8.18 -53.69
C LYS A 30 33.30 6.90 -52.87
N TYR A 31 32.17 6.24 -52.99
CA TYR A 31 31.88 5.02 -52.28
C TYR A 31 32.64 3.80 -52.77
N LEU A 32 32.95 3.72 -54.06
CA LEU A 32 33.82 2.67 -54.63
C LEU A 32 35.28 2.82 -54.18
N ARG A 33 35.76 4.06 -53.95
CA ARG A 33 37.12 4.31 -53.45
C ARG A 33 37.27 4.08 -51.93
N SER A 34 36.18 4.07 -51.19
CA SER A 34 36.20 3.88 -49.73
C SER A 34 35.34 2.68 -49.34
N PRO A 35 35.93 1.53 -49.01
CA PRO A 35 35.19 0.33 -48.62
C PRO A 35 34.44 0.47 -47.29
N GLN A 36 34.68 1.57 -46.53
CA GLN A 36 34.02 1.80 -45.28
C GLN A 36 32.75 2.65 -45.46
N VAL A 37 31.68 2.28 -44.75
CA VAL A 37 30.44 3.09 -44.69
C VAL A 37 30.81 4.48 -44.13
N PRO A 38 30.49 5.58 -44.84
CA PRO A 38 30.79 6.92 -44.39
C PRO A 38 30.10 7.17 -43.05
N ARG A 39 30.86 7.33 -41.99
CA ARG A 39 30.33 7.78 -40.71
C ARG A 39 30.23 9.29 -40.69
N ALA A 40 29.10 9.83 -40.28
CA ALA A 40 28.95 11.25 -40.03
C ALA A 40 30.05 11.70 -39.08
N ARG A 41 30.76 12.78 -39.38
CA ARG A 41 31.73 13.37 -38.46
C ARG A 41 30.97 13.79 -37.20
N PRO A 42 31.45 13.39 -35.99
CA PRO A 42 30.85 13.86 -34.77
C PRO A 42 30.85 15.40 -34.77
N ARG A 43 29.69 15.99 -34.51
CA ARG A 43 29.62 17.45 -34.31
C ARG A 43 30.38 17.79 -33.07
N PRO A 44 31.15 18.90 -33.03
CA PRO A 44 31.79 19.35 -31.83
C PRO A 44 30.76 19.57 -30.74
N PRO A 45 31.01 19.15 -29.49
CA PRO A 45 30.08 19.32 -28.40
C PRO A 45 29.76 20.80 -28.21
N ARG A 46 28.48 21.14 -28.11
CA ARG A 46 28.05 22.51 -27.81
C ARG A 46 28.36 22.81 -26.34
N PRO A 47 28.78 24.05 -26.00
CA PRO A 47 28.96 24.46 -24.60
C PRO A 47 27.68 24.21 -23.80
N SER A 48 27.81 23.59 -22.66
CA SER A 48 26.67 23.32 -21.75
C SER A 48 26.63 24.43 -20.67
N LYS A 49 25.39 24.83 -20.30
CA LYS A 49 25.20 25.72 -19.13
C LYS A 49 25.75 25.13 -17.85
N LEU A 50 26.06 23.83 -17.84
CA LEU A 50 26.62 23.13 -16.70
C LEU A 50 28.14 23.22 -16.63
N ASP A 51 28.82 23.58 -17.74
CA ASP A 51 30.29 23.53 -17.80
C ASP A 51 30.99 24.33 -16.69
N PRO A 52 30.54 25.54 -16.34
CA PRO A 52 31.13 26.31 -15.24
C PRO A 52 30.99 25.66 -13.85
N HIS A 53 30.07 24.73 -13.69
CA HIS A 53 29.69 24.13 -12.41
C HIS A 53 30.19 22.69 -12.26
N LYS A 54 30.87 22.12 -13.27
CA LYS A 54 31.24 20.71 -13.28
C LYS A 54 32.19 20.34 -12.13
N ASP A 55 33.17 21.16 -11.83
CA ASP A 55 34.11 20.90 -10.76
C ASP A 55 33.43 20.86 -9.39
N TYR A 56 32.52 21.81 -9.16
CA TYR A 56 31.68 21.79 -7.96
C TYR A 56 30.84 20.52 -7.85
N ILE A 57 30.19 20.10 -8.95
CA ILE A 57 29.41 18.89 -8.98
C ILE A 57 30.25 17.65 -8.68
N GLN A 58 31.49 17.58 -9.26
CA GLN A 58 32.39 16.44 -9.02
C GLN A 58 32.80 16.38 -7.56
N GLN A 59 33.14 17.53 -6.95
CA GLN A 59 33.46 17.59 -5.53
C GLN A 59 32.30 17.11 -4.68
N ARG A 60 31.08 17.60 -4.94
CA ARG A 60 29.86 17.18 -4.17
C ARG A 60 29.54 15.69 -4.35
N LEU A 61 29.81 15.13 -5.54
CA LEU A 61 29.66 13.68 -5.78
C LEU A 61 30.73 12.88 -5.01
N SER A 62 31.98 13.38 -4.90
CA SER A 62 33.02 12.75 -4.08
C SER A 62 32.69 12.81 -2.59
N ASP A 63 32.01 13.86 -2.13
CA ASP A 63 31.45 13.99 -0.78
C ASP A 63 30.26 13.09 -0.52
N GLY A 64 29.81 12.33 -1.54
CA GLY A 64 28.70 11.38 -1.44
C GLY A 64 27.31 11.99 -1.72
N LEU A 65 27.20 13.23 -2.16
CA LEU A 65 25.93 13.87 -2.52
C LEU A 65 25.50 13.50 -3.94
N GLU A 66 24.70 12.44 -4.10
CA GLU A 66 24.17 11.99 -5.39
C GLU A 66 22.76 12.54 -5.71
N ASN A 67 22.15 13.28 -4.78
CA ASN A 67 20.78 13.78 -4.95
C ASN A 67 20.75 15.01 -5.86
N CYS A 68 20.35 14.80 -7.13
CA CYS A 68 20.29 15.86 -8.12
C CYS A 68 19.31 17.00 -7.76
N VAL A 69 18.34 16.81 -6.88
CA VAL A 69 17.44 17.89 -6.43
C VAL A 69 18.19 18.84 -5.50
N VAL A 70 18.97 18.27 -4.59
CA VAL A 70 19.82 19.07 -3.67
C VAL A 70 20.90 19.78 -4.47
N LEU A 71 21.62 19.06 -5.35
CA LEU A 71 22.63 19.66 -6.24
C LEU A 71 22.05 20.80 -7.08
N LEU A 72 20.86 20.64 -7.64
CA LEU A 72 20.24 21.71 -8.43
C LEU A 72 19.95 22.95 -7.59
N ARG A 73 19.51 22.78 -6.35
CA ARG A 73 19.26 23.89 -5.42
C ARG A 73 20.57 24.64 -5.09
N GLU A 74 21.64 23.90 -4.82
CA GLU A 74 22.96 24.46 -4.57
C GLU A 74 23.53 25.21 -5.80
N LEU A 75 23.39 24.61 -6.99
CA LEU A 75 23.83 25.21 -8.25
C LEU A 75 23.03 26.47 -8.60
N ARG A 76 21.73 26.49 -8.33
CA ARG A 76 20.89 27.69 -8.54
C ARG A 76 21.35 28.86 -7.64
N ALA A 77 21.72 28.57 -6.40
CA ALA A 77 22.32 29.58 -5.51
C ALA A 77 23.65 30.13 -6.04
N GLN A 78 24.34 29.35 -6.90
CA GLN A 78 25.58 29.77 -7.60
C GLN A 78 25.35 30.31 -9.01
N GLY A 79 24.08 30.64 -9.37
CA GLY A 79 23.77 31.27 -10.65
C GLY A 79 23.50 30.29 -11.81
N TYR A 80 23.34 28.97 -11.56
CA TYR A 80 23.02 28.02 -12.61
C TYR A 80 21.59 28.22 -13.16
N ALA A 81 21.51 28.61 -14.42
CA ALA A 81 20.25 28.84 -15.15
C ALA A 81 19.79 27.65 -16.03
N GLY A 82 20.38 26.48 -15.83
CA GLY A 82 20.03 25.27 -16.59
C GLY A 82 18.93 24.43 -15.96
N GLY A 83 18.43 23.44 -16.73
CA GLY A 83 17.35 22.55 -16.29
C GLY A 83 17.87 21.35 -15.48
N TYR A 84 16.93 20.72 -14.74
CA TYR A 84 17.18 19.49 -13.97
C TYR A 84 17.66 18.32 -14.82
N THR A 85 17.14 18.19 -16.05
CA THR A 85 17.45 17.09 -16.96
C THR A 85 18.95 17.08 -17.34
N ILE A 86 19.51 18.22 -17.67
CA ILE A 86 20.94 18.36 -18.03
C ILE A 86 21.83 17.93 -16.86
N LEU A 87 21.50 18.37 -15.63
CA LEU A 87 22.23 17.97 -14.43
C LEU A 87 22.11 16.46 -14.19
N LYS A 88 20.92 15.92 -14.29
CA LYS A 88 20.66 14.48 -14.10
C LYS A 88 21.43 13.62 -15.10
N GLU A 89 21.46 13.99 -16.37
CA GLU A 89 22.20 13.30 -17.41
C GLU A 89 23.71 13.33 -17.18
N TYR A 90 24.23 14.46 -16.70
CA TYR A 90 25.64 14.60 -16.35
C TYR A 90 26.03 13.76 -15.14
N VAL A 91 25.21 13.73 -14.08
CA VAL A 91 25.47 12.98 -12.85
C VAL A 91 25.23 11.47 -13.03
N HIS A 92 24.35 11.07 -13.95
CA HIS A 92 23.95 9.66 -14.14
C HIS A 92 25.14 8.70 -14.40
N PRO A 93 26.15 9.01 -15.23
CA PRO A 93 27.31 8.14 -15.44
C PRO A 93 28.21 8.02 -14.21
N SER A 94 28.31 9.11 -13.42
CA SER A 94 29.10 9.18 -12.19
C SER A 94 28.43 8.54 -10.99
N ARG A 95 27.11 8.31 -11.06
CA ARG A 95 26.44 7.49 -10.06
C ARG A 95 27.07 6.11 -10.07
N ARG A 96 27.75 5.77 -8.97
CA ARG A 96 28.19 4.40 -8.75
C ARG A 96 27.00 3.52 -9.09
N ARG A 97 27.07 2.74 -10.17
CA ARG A 97 26.19 1.61 -10.38
C ARG A 97 26.38 0.76 -9.13
N ARG A 98 25.52 0.96 -8.13
CA ARG A 98 25.41 -0.02 -7.04
C ARG A 98 25.17 -1.33 -7.77
N GLN A 99 26.20 -2.16 -7.83
CA GLN A 99 26.00 -3.53 -8.25
C GLN A 99 24.86 -4.01 -7.37
N PRO A 100 23.77 -4.53 -7.96
CA PRO A 100 22.67 -5.01 -7.15
C PRO A 100 23.29 -6.03 -6.19
N ALA A 101 23.25 -5.71 -4.91
CA ALA A 101 23.73 -6.62 -3.88
C ALA A 101 23.01 -7.96 -4.11
N ALA A 102 23.75 -9.05 -4.08
CA ALA A 102 23.18 -10.38 -4.24
C ALA A 102 22.01 -10.50 -3.29
N THR A 103 20.81 -10.69 -3.84
CA THR A 103 19.57 -10.75 -3.08
C THR A 103 19.21 -12.20 -2.89
N MET A 104 19.34 -12.68 -1.66
CA MET A 104 18.85 -14.01 -1.32
C MET A 104 17.31 -13.97 -1.30
N ARG A 105 16.68 -14.61 -2.27
CA ARG A 105 15.22 -14.76 -2.32
C ARG A 105 14.81 -15.84 -1.33
N PHE A 106 14.09 -15.43 -0.31
CA PHE A 106 13.47 -16.38 0.61
C PHE A 106 12.14 -16.85 0.01
N GLU A 107 12.02 -18.14 -0.20
CA GLU A 107 10.72 -18.78 -0.42
C GLU A 107 10.15 -19.17 0.93
N THR A 108 8.84 -19.04 1.07
CA THR A 108 8.08 -19.39 2.28
C THR A 108 7.27 -20.64 2.01
N ALA A 109 7.00 -21.43 3.04
CA ALA A 109 6.06 -22.54 2.94
C ALA A 109 4.61 -22.03 2.68
N PRO A 110 3.71 -22.88 2.16
CA PRO A 110 2.30 -22.55 2.04
C PRO A 110 1.71 -22.13 3.39
N GLY A 111 0.85 -21.11 3.41
CA GLY A 111 0.21 -20.59 4.61
C GLY A 111 1.11 -19.88 5.61
N GLU A 112 2.42 -19.80 5.33
CA GLU A 112 3.39 -19.27 6.30
C GLU A 112 3.34 -17.75 6.40
N GLN A 113 3.28 -17.01 5.28
CA GLN A 113 3.43 -15.56 5.30
C GLN A 113 2.56 -14.84 4.28
N ALA A 114 1.91 -13.76 4.71
CA ALA A 114 1.44 -12.69 3.84
C ALA A 114 2.30 -11.43 3.98
N GLN A 115 2.34 -10.62 2.93
CA GLN A 115 2.93 -9.27 2.96
C GLN A 115 1.83 -8.25 2.73
N VAL A 116 1.83 -7.18 3.54
CA VAL A 116 0.80 -6.15 3.52
C VAL A 116 1.41 -4.77 3.32
N ASP A 117 0.78 -3.96 2.46
CA ASP A 117 1.21 -2.59 2.19
C ASP A 117 0.05 -1.66 1.84
N TRP A 118 0.27 -0.34 2.03
CA TRP A 118 -0.57 0.72 1.55
C TRP A 118 -0.06 1.31 0.23
N GLY A 119 -0.91 1.35 -0.78
CA GLY A 119 -0.69 2.12 -2.00
C GLY A 119 -1.45 3.45 -1.96
N SER A 120 -0.81 4.56 -2.29
CA SER A 120 -1.50 5.84 -2.43
C SER A 120 -1.84 6.10 -3.90
N PHE A 121 -3.11 6.39 -4.18
CA PHE A 121 -3.64 6.69 -5.51
C PHE A 121 -4.37 8.02 -5.50
N SER A 122 -4.52 8.64 -6.68
CA SER A 122 -5.27 9.88 -6.84
C SER A 122 -6.14 9.80 -8.09
N TYR A 123 -7.33 10.34 -8.00
CA TYR A 123 -8.27 10.46 -9.12
C TYR A 123 -8.85 11.87 -9.15
N VAL A 124 -9.44 12.24 -10.27
CA VAL A 124 -10.15 13.51 -10.45
C VAL A 124 -11.64 13.20 -10.52
N THR A 125 -12.43 13.88 -9.71
CA THR A 125 -13.89 13.79 -9.70
C THR A 125 -14.47 14.56 -10.89
N GLU A 126 -15.73 14.35 -11.22
CA GLU A 126 -16.43 15.05 -12.33
C GLU A 126 -16.40 16.57 -12.17
N ASP A 127 -16.41 17.08 -10.95
CA ASP A 127 -16.27 18.50 -10.60
C ASP A 127 -14.81 19.02 -10.68
N GLY A 128 -13.88 18.22 -11.25
CA GLY A 128 -12.49 18.59 -11.46
C GLY A 128 -11.61 18.54 -10.20
N ARG A 129 -12.11 18.11 -9.06
CA ARG A 129 -11.35 18.05 -7.80
C ARG A 129 -10.48 16.81 -7.72
N LYS A 130 -9.21 17.00 -7.38
CA LYS A 130 -8.29 15.88 -7.11
C LYS A 130 -8.59 15.27 -5.75
N ARG A 131 -8.86 13.98 -5.75
CA ARG A 131 -9.11 13.19 -4.54
C ARG A 131 -8.03 12.12 -4.38
N LYS A 132 -7.77 11.77 -3.13
CA LYS A 132 -6.83 10.71 -2.76
C LYS A 132 -7.61 9.51 -2.24
N VAL A 133 -7.15 8.32 -2.62
CA VAL A 133 -7.64 7.03 -2.10
C VAL A 133 -6.44 6.16 -1.76
N TRP A 134 -6.58 5.33 -0.74
CA TRP A 134 -5.58 4.37 -0.35
C TRP A 134 -5.97 2.98 -0.82
N ALA A 135 -5.03 2.21 -1.33
CA ALA A 135 -5.23 0.80 -1.60
C ALA A 135 -4.54 -0.02 -0.52
N PHE A 136 -5.31 -0.82 0.18
CA PHE A 136 -4.80 -1.92 0.98
C PHE A 136 -4.45 -3.06 0.02
N VAL A 137 -3.23 -3.56 0.11
CA VAL A 137 -2.77 -4.67 -0.72
C VAL A 137 -2.19 -5.76 0.18
N MET A 138 -2.74 -6.96 0.09
CA MET A 138 -2.21 -8.15 0.75
C MET A 138 -1.82 -9.18 -0.30
N VAL A 139 -0.63 -9.75 -0.16
CA VAL A 139 -0.12 -10.79 -1.07
C VAL A 139 0.35 -11.98 -0.24
N LEU A 140 -0.20 -13.16 -0.48
CA LEU A 140 0.33 -14.41 0.09
C LEU A 140 1.69 -14.70 -0.51
N SER A 141 2.65 -15.01 0.35
CA SER A 141 4.04 -15.09 -0.06
C SER A 141 4.37 -16.33 -0.89
N TRP A 142 3.60 -17.40 -0.79
CA TRP A 142 3.79 -18.64 -1.54
C TRP A 142 3.00 -18.64 -2.86
N SER A 143 1.69 -18.53 -2.82
CA SER A 143 0.82 -18.57 -4.01
C SER A 143 0.91 -17.32 -4.89
N ARG A 144 1.34 -16.18 -4.34
CA ARG A 144 1.25 -14.86 -4.97
C ARG A 144 -0.19 -14.39 -5.17
N ALA A 145 -1.16 -15.03 -4.53
CA ALA A 145 -2.54 -14.55 -4.49
C ALA A 145 -2.57 -13.17 -3.87
N ILE A 146 -3.33 -12.28 -4.48
CA ILE A 146 -3.40 -10.86 -4.12
C ILE A 146 -4.83 -10.48 -3.79
N TYR A 147 -4.99 -9.70 -2.73
CA TYR A 147 -6.22 -9.00 -2.38
C TYR A 147 -5.98 -7.50 -2.40
N VAL A 148 -6.92 -6.74 -2.94
CA VAL A 148 -6.87 -5.28 -3.05
C VAL A 148 -8.20 -4.68 -2.61
N GLU A 149 -8.14 -3.71 -1.70
CA GLU A 149 -9.30 -2.93 -1.26
C GLU A 149 -8.93 -1.44 -1.20
N PHE A 150 -9.76 -0.58 -1.80
CA PHE A 150 -9.57 0.86 -1.80
C PHE A 150 -10.39 1.50 -0.68
N VAL A 151 -9.77 2.44 0.03
CA VAL A 151 -10.38 3.11 1.18
C VAL A 151 -9.99 4.59 1.23
N ARG A 152 -10.87 5.42 1.79
CA ARG A 152 -10.61 6.87 1.94
C ARG A 152 -9.65 7.17 3.08
N ARG A 153 -9.60 6.33 4.11
CA ARG A 153 -8.81 6.52 5.33
C ARG A 153 -7.91 5.31 5.56
N ALA A 154 -6.68 5.57 5.96
CA ALA A 154 -5.71 4.55 6.33
C ALA A 154 -5.50 4.55 7.86
N ASP A 155 -6.61 4.52 8.63
CA ASP A 155 -6.60 4.39 10.08
C ASP A 155 -6.60 2.92 10.54
N VAL A 156 -6.41 2.69 11.84
CA VAL A 156 -6.29 1.34 12.40
C VAL A 156 -7.56 0.51 12.26
N ALA A 157 -8.73 1.12 12.40
CA ALA A 157 -10.02 0.42 12.27
C ALA A 157 -10.24 -0.04 10.82
N THR A 158 -9.96 0.85 9.86
CA THR A 158 -9.99 0.53 8.42
C THR A 158 -8.98 -0.56 8.09
N PHE A 159 -7.77 -0.50 8.66
CA PHE A 159 -6.72 -1.49 8.44
C PHE A 159 -7.12 -2.88 8.91
N ILE A 160 -7.71 -2.96 10.12
CA ILE A 160 -8.26 -4.21 10.66
C ILE A 160 -9.38 -4.76 9.76
N ARG A 161 -10.32 -3.91 9.33
CA ARG A 161 -11.39 -4.32 8.42
C ARG A 161 -10.85 -4.89 7.12
N CYS A 162 -9.88 -4.23 6.50
CA CYS A 162 -9.25 -4.72 5.28
C CYS A 162 -8.56 -6.08 5.49
N HIS A 163 -7.97 -6.34 6.67
CA HIS A 163 -7.41 -7.66 7.00
C HIS A 163 -8.51 -8.74 7.07
N VAL A 164 -9.60 -8.45 7.77
CA VAL A 164 -10.74 -9.39 7.87
C VAL A 164 -11.28 -9.75 6.49
N ASN A 165 -11.48 -8.73 5.63
CA ASN A 165 -11.93 -8.92 4.26
C ASN A 165 -10.91 -9.73 3.41
N ALA A 166 -9.62 -9.43 3.56
CA ALA A 166 -8.56 -10.13 2.86
C ALA A 166 -8.46 -11.60 3.28
N PHE A 167 -8.53 -11.90 4.58
CA PHE A 167 -8.50 -13.26 5.09
C PHE A 167 -9.73 -14.06 4.63
N ALA A 168 -10.91 -13.43 4.63
CA ALA A 168 -12.13 -14.05 4.09
C ALA A 168 -12.00 -14.37 2.60
N TYR A 169 -11.47 -13.42 1.81
CA TYR A 169 -11.25 -13.59 0.37
C TYR A 169 -10.21 -14.68 0.05
N LEU A 170 -9.11 -14.71 0.79
CA LEU A 170 -8.02 -15.68 0.59
C LEU A 170 -8.36 -17.07 1.13
N GLY A 171 -9.42 -17.18 1.93
CA GLY A 171 -9.89 -18.45 2.50
C GLY A 171 -9.24 -18.83 3.82
N GLY A 172 -8.57 -17.90 4.52
CA GLY A 172 -7.99 -18.14 5.84
C GLY A 172 -6.89 -17.17 6.22
N VAL A 173 -6.27 -17.43 7.36
CA VAL A 173 -5.29 -16.57 8.03
C VAL A 173 -3.90 -17.21 7.90
N PRO A 174 -2.90 -16.51 7.34
CA PRO A 174 -1.53 -17.00 7.29
C PRO A 174 -0.90 -16.95 8.69
N ARG A 175 0.09 -17.80 8.96
CA ARG A 175 0.79 -17.83 10.24
C ARG A 175 1.35 -16.47 10.65
N ARG A 176 1.87 -15.69 9.70
CA ARG A 176 2.44 -14.36 9.95
C ARG A 176 2.11 -13.36 8.85
N CYS A 177 1.99 -12.09 9.23
CA CYS A 177 1.86 -10.97 8.29
C CYS A 177 3.04 -10.02 8.42
N LEU A 178 3.70 -9.71 7.29
CA LEU A 178 4.86 -8.83 7.21
C LEU A 178 4.41 -7.41 6.84
N TYR A 179 4.80 -6.45 7.65
CA TYR A 179 4.47 -5.03 7.50
C TYR A 179 5.72 -4.18 7.37
N ASP A 180 5.57 -3.02 6.73
CA ASP A 180 6.48 -1.90 6.93
C ASP A 180 6.22 -1.24 8.31
N ASN A 181 7.15 -0.38 8.76
CA ASN A 181 7.00 0.37 10.02
C ASN A 181 5.91 1.45 9.91
N CYS A 182 4.68 1.07 9.54
CA CYS A 182 3.56 1.99 9.42
C CYS A 182 2.92 2.25 10.80
N LYS A 183 2.49 3.49 11.03
CA LYS A 183 1.93 3.93 12.33
C LYS A 183 0.68 3.18 12.78
N VAL A 184 -0.04 2.53 11.87
CA VAL A 184 -1.20 1.70 12.21
C VAL A 184 -0.79 0.37 12.87
N VAL A 185 0.46 -0.06 12.70
CA VAL A 185 1.03 -1.28 13.30
C VAL A 185 1.96 -0.93 14.44
N VAL A 186 2.89 0.02 14.23
CA VAL A 186 3.93 0.40 15.18
C VAL A 186 3.91 1.91 15.40
N LEU A 187 3.75 2.35 16.63
CA LEU A 187 3.71 3.76 17.02
C LEU A 187 5.12 4.35 17.09
N GLY A 188 6.11 3.57 17.53
CA GLY A 188 7.49 3.97 17.71
C GLY A 188 8.40 2.81 18.07
N ARG A 189 9.52 3.14 18.65
CA ARG A 189 10.44 2.17 19.26
C ARG A 189 10.88 2.71 20.61
N ASP A 190 10.98 1.82 21.59
CA ASP A 190 11.49 2.14 22.91
C ASP A 190 13.01 2.41 22.88
N ASN A 191 13.58 2.80 24.03
CA ASN A 191 15.02 3.08 24.20
C ASN A 191 15.92 1.85 23.89
N ASN A 192 15.35 0.65 23.90
CA ASN A 192 16.03 -0.61 23.57
C ASN A 192 15.83 -1.04 22.11
N GLY A 193 15.16 -0.20 21.30
CA GLY A 193 14.87 -0.46 19.89
C GLY A 193 13.72 -1.45 19.66
N ARG A 194 13.00 -1.83 20.71
CA ARG A 194 11.82 -2.73 20.59
C ARG A 194 10.63 -1.94 20.05
N PRO A 195 9.79 -2.54 19.18
CA PRO A 195 8.63 -1.87 18.62
C PRO A 195 7.58 -1.58 19.70
N GLU A 196 7.08 -0.35 19.72
CA GLU A 196 5.88 0.05 20.46
C GLU A 196 4.67 -0.19 19.57
N TRP A 197 3.92 -1.25 19.89
CA TRP A 197 2.80 -1.68 19.07
C TRP A 197 1.58 -0.78 19.23
N ASN A 198 0.82 -0.59 18.15
CA ASN A 198 -0.55 -0.13 18.26
C ASN A 198 -1.36 -1.22 18.96
N GLN A 199 -1.76 -0.97 20.20
CA GLN A 199 -2.39 -1.98 21.08
C GLN A 199 -3.64 -2.60 20.43
N ARG A 200 -4.50 -1.79 19.82
CA ARG A 200 -5.70 -2.29 19.14
C ARG A 200 -5.38 -3.28 18.00
N PHE A 201 -4.33 -3.00 17.25
CA PHE A 201 -3.90 -3.89 16.18
C PHE A 201 -3.23 -5.16 16.73
N LEU A 202 -2.45 -5.05 17.79
CA LEU A 202 -1.86 -6.19 18.47
C LEU A 202 -2.94 -7.12 19.03
N ASP A 203 -3.94 -6.58 19.72
CA ASP A 203 -5.06 -7.35 20.28
C ASP A 203 -5.85 -8.07 19.18
N PHE A 204 -6.05 -7.39 18.03
CA PHE A 204 -6.65 -8.01 16.84
C PHE A 204 -5.80 -9.18 16.33
N ALA A 205 -4.50 -8.99 16.17
CA ALA A 205 -3.61 -10.04 15.68
C ALA A 205 -3.59 -11.27 16.59
N LEU A 206 -3.54 -11.04 17.90
CA LEU A 206 -3.62 -12.10 18.92
C LEU A 206 -4.97 -12.82 18.87
N ARG A 207 -6.07 -12.10 18.70
CA ARG A 207 -7.42 -12.68 18.62
C ARG A 207 -7.62 -13.52 17.36
N VAL A 208 -7.07 -13.09 16.23
CA VAL A 208 -7.15 -13.79 14.95
C VAL A 208 -6.13 -14.93 14.87
N GLY A 209 -5.01 -14.83 15.58
CA GLY A 209 -4.00 -15.88 15.69
C GLY A 209 -2.91 -15.79 14.61
N PHE A 210 -2.45 -14.59 14.25
CA PHE A 210 -1.28 -14.44 13.38
C PHE A 210 -0.17 -13.60 14.02
N ASP A 211 1.07 -13.89 13.65
CA ASP A 211 2.24 -13.15 14.11
C ASP A 211 2.43 -11.86 13.31
N ILE A 212 2.68 -10.74 14.00
CA ILE A 212 3.07 -9.48 13.38
C ILE A 212 4.58 -9.48 13.16
N GLN A 213 5.01 -9.38 11.90
CA GLN A 213 6.41 -9.27 11.53
C GLN A 213 6.69 -7.91 10.90
N LEU A 214 7.76 -7.26 11.33
CA LEU A 214 8.20 -5.98 10.75
C LEU A 214 9.38 -6.19 9.81
N CYS A 215 9.40 -5.42 8.73
CA CYS A 215 10.57 -5.30 7.89
C CYS A 215 11.74 -4.74 8.70
N ARG A 216 12.92 -5.36 8.57
CA ARG A 216 14.14 -4.79 9.17
C ARG A 216 14.43 -3.45 8.50
N PRO A 217 14.76 -2.39 9.26
CA PRO A 217 15.18 -1.12 8.71
C PRO A 217 16.29 -1.32 7.68
N TYR A 218 16.26 -0.55 6.57
CA TYR A 218 17.24 -0.59 5.48
C TYR A 218 17.40 -1.91 4.69
N ARG A 219 16.50 -2.91 4.89
CA ARG A 219 16.41 -4.11 4.08
C ARG A 219 15.11 -4.15 3.28
N ALA A 220 14.97 -3.25 2.31
CA ALA A 220 13.83 -3.15 1.38
C ALA A 220 13.53 -4.48 0.63
N GLN A 221 14.50 -5.38 0.57
CA GLN A 221 14.41 -6.65 -0.16
C GLN A 221 13.43 -7.65 0.47
N THR A 222 13.13 -7.52 1.78
CA THR A 222 12.21 -8.42 2.49
C THR A 222 10.74 -8.23 2.08
N LYS A 223 10.36 -7.04 1.58
CA LYS A 223 8.99 -6.67 1.20
C LYS A 223 8.71 -6.66 -0.31
N GLY A 224 9.63 -7.16 -1.12
CA GLY A 224 9.57 -7.07 -2.58
C GLY A 224 8.32 -7.67 -3.24
N ARG A 225 7.59 -8.56 -2.56
CA ARG A 225 6.38 -9.20 -3.10
C ARG A 225 5.20 -8.25 -3.12
N VAL A 226 4.91 -7.61 -1.98
CA VAL A 226 3.78 -6.64 -1.92
C VAL A 226 4.11 -5.33 -2.63
N GLU A 227 5.36 -4.86 -2.63
CA GLU A 227 5.78 -3.72 -3.45
C GLU A 227 5.55 -3.98 -4.95
N SER A 228 5.85 -5.21 -5.41
CA SER A 228 5.52 -5.66 -6.76
C SER A 228 4.01 -5.73 -6.97
N GLY A 229 3.24 -6.14 -5.96
CA GLY A 229 1.78 -6.12 -5.95
C GLY A 229 1.22 -4.72 -6.11
N VAL A 230 1.67 -3.76 -5.30
CA VAL A 230 1.27 -2.34 -5.41
C VAL A 230 1.63 -1.75 -6.79
N LYS A 231 2.83 -2.07 -7.32
CA LYS A 231 3.23 -1.67 -8.68
C LYS A 231 2.31 -2.29 -9.73
N TYR A 232 1.92 -3.55 -9.55
CA TYR A 232 1.02 -4.24 -10.46
C TYR A 232 -0.38 -3.64 -10.46
N VAL A 233 -0.94 -3.32 -9.29
CA VAL A 233 -2.19 -2.56 -9.17
C VAL A 233 -2.07 -1.23 -9.89
N ARG A 234 -0.99 -0.48 -9.67
CA ARG A 234 -0.74 0.83 -10.26
C ARG A 234 -0.55 0.80 -11.77
N GLY A 235 0.06 -0.25 -12.31
CA GLY A 235 0.36 -0.37 -13.73
C GLY A 235 -0.66 -1.12 -14.56
N ASN A 236 -1.57 -1.90 -13.91
CA ASN A 236 -2.50 -2.76 -14.62
C ASN A 236 -3.97 -2.49 -14.26
N MET A 237 -4.33 -2.46 -12.97
CA MET A 237 -5.71 -2.24 -12.52
C MET A 237 -6.10 -0.76 -12.59
N TRP A 238 -5.24 0.12 -12.10
CA TRP A 238 -5.53 1.54 -11.96
C TRP A 238 -5.61 2.33 -13.27
N PRO A 239 -4.74 2.08 -14.29
CA PRO A 239 -4.82 2.83 -15.54
C PRO A 239 -6.15 2.60 -16.25
N GLY A 240 -6.86 3.68 -16.54
CA GLY A 240 -8.18 3.63 -17.19
C GLY A 240 -9.33 3.20 -16.27
N ALA A 241 -9.12 3.03 -14.97
CA ALA A 241 -10.18 2.73 -14.03
C ALA A 241 -11.21 3.86 -14.01
N ARG A 242 -12.46 3.52 -14.30
CA ARG A 242 -13.63 4.40 -14.19
C ARG A 242 -14.56 3.81 -13.14
N PHE A 243 -14.98 4.61 -12.18
CA PHE A 243 -15.84 4.19 -11.08
C PHE A 243 -16.71 5.34 -10.62
N THR A 244 -17.88 5.03 -10.10
CA THR A 244 -18.84 6.02 -9.61
C THR A 244 -18.59 6.38 -8.15
N ASP A 245 -18.26 5.40 -7.33
CA ASP A 245 -18.00 5.55 -5.90
C ASP A 245 -16.99 4.50 -5.39
N GLU A 246 -16.76 4.51 -4.08
CA GLU A 246 -15.83 3.58 -3.42
C GLU A 246 -16.31 2.11 -3.52
N ALA A 247 -17.61 1.88 -3.48
CA ALA A 247 -18.17 0.53 -3.57
C ALA A 247 -17.97 -0.06 -4.98
N ASP A 248 -18.23 0.74 -6.02
CA ASP A 248 -17.97 0.35 -7.41
C ASP A 248 -16.48 0.12 -7.67
N LEU A 249 -15.62 0.99 -7.12
CA LEU A 249 -14.16 0.81 -7.21
C LEU A 249 -13.72 -0.52 -6.58
N ASN A 250 -14.24 -0.85 -5.40
CA ASN A 250 -13.90 -2.09 -4.70
C ASN A 250 -14.48 -3.33 -5.39
N ARG A 251 -15.68 -3.26 -5.94
CA ARG A 251 -16.24 -4.33 -6.76
C ARG A 251 -15.33 -4.63 -7.97
N ARG A 252 -14.88 -3.58 -8.68
CA ARG A 252 -13.94 -3.70 -9.81
C ARG A 252 -12.56 -4.22 -9.40
N ALA A 253 -12.07 -3.81 -8.23
CA ALA A 253 -10.82 -4.32 -7.68
C ALA A 253 -10.90 -5.81 -7.37
N LEU A 254 -12.00 -6.26 -6.79
CA LEU A 254 -12.25 -7.68 -6.50
C LEU A 254 -12.36 -8.49 -7.81
N GLU A 255 -13.15 -8.02 -8.76
CA GLU A 255 -13.27 -8.62 -10.09
C GLU A 255 -11.90 -8.74 -10.79
N TRP A 256 -11.09 -7.68 -10.72
CA TRP A 256 -9.73 -7.70 -11.25
C TRP A 256 -8.84 -8.71 -10.50
N CYS A 257 -8.95 -8.82 -9.18
CA CYS A 257 -8.24 -9.84 -8.40
C CYS A 257 -8.58 -11.25 -8.89
N GLU A 258 -9.86 -11.52 -9.16
CA GLU A 258 -10.39 -12.82 -9.57
C GLU A 258 -10.09 -13.17 -11.04
N THR A 259 -10.30 -12.22 -11.94
CA THR A 259 -10.30 -12.48 -13.39
C THR A 259 -8.98 -12.14 -14.08
N VAL A 260 -8.16 -11.30 -13.48
CA VAL A 260 -6.89 -10.86 -14.07
C VAL A 260 -5.70 -11.29 -13.22
N ALA A 261 -5.68 -10.88 -11.95
CA ALA A 261 -4.50 -11.10 -11.11
C ALA A 261 -4.31 -12.57 -10.73
N SER A 262 -5.40 -13.31 -10.50
CA SER A 262 -5.35 -14.72 -10.08
C SER A 262 -5.09 -15.69 -11.23
N VAL A 263 -5.49 -15.36 -12.46
CA VAL A 263 -5.41 -16.26 -13.63
C VAL A 263 -4.16 -16.05 -14.48
N ARG A 264 -3.43 -14.93 -14.27
CA ARG A 264 -2.18 -14.70 -14.99
C ARG A 264 -1.12 -15.74 -14.63
N VAL A 265 -0.26 -16.11 -15.57
CA VAL A 265 0.96 -16.86 -15.26
C VAL A 265 1.93 -15.91 -14.54
N HIS A 266 2.22 -16.18 -13.28
CA HIS A 266 3.09 -15.33 -12.48
C HIS A 266 4.57 -15.50 -12.89
N GLY A 267 5.28 -14.39 -13.11
CA GLY A 267 6.64 -14.39 -13.66
C GLY A 267 7.67 -15.20 -12.84
N THR A 268 7.51 -15.29 -11.51
CA THR A 268 8.43 -16.04 -10.63
C THR A 268 8.01 -17.50 -10.47
N THR A 269 6.74 -17.76 -10.15
CA THR A 269 6.24 -19.12 -9.89
C THR A 269 5.97 -19.91 -11.16
N ARG A 270 5.81 -19.25 -12.32
CA ARG A 270 5.43 -19.83 -13.60
C ARG A 270 4.09 -20.58 -13.57
N GLN A 271 3.28 -20.33 -12.55
CA GLN A 271 1.95 -20.91 -12.34
C GLN A 271 0.93 -19.81 -12.11
N GLN A 272 -0.35 -20.14 -12.20
CA GLN A 272 -1.44 -19.22 -11.90
C GLN A 272 -1.61 -19.09 -10.39
N PRO A 273 -1.72 -17.87 -9.82
CA PRO A 273 -1.94 -17.68 -8.40
C PRO A 273 -3.19 -18.40 -7.86
N LYS A 274 -4.25 -18.53 -8.67
CA LYS A 274 -5.48 -19.25 -8.32
C LYS A 274 -5.24 -20.73 -8.03
N GLU A 275 -4.45 -21.39 -8.87
CA GLU A 275 -4.12 -22.81 -8.70
C GLU A 275 -3.24 -23.03 -7.47
N LEU A 276 -2.29 -22.12 -7.25
CA LEU A 276 -1.45 -22.15 -6.06
C LEU A 276 -2.25 -21.83 -4.80
N LEU A 277 -3.17 -20.84 -4.84
CA LEU A 277 -4.03 -20.53 -3.70
C LEU A 277 -4.85 -21.73 -3.26
N ALA A 278 -5.43 -22.48 -4.19
CA ALA A 278 -6.18 -23.71 -3.86
C ALA A 278 -5.32 -24.74 -3.09
N LYS A 279 -4.00 -24.81 -3.40
CA LYS A 279 -3.06 -25.65 -2.67
C LYS A 279 -2.61 -25.04 -1.33
N GLU A 280 -2.61 -23.71 -1.21
CA GLU A 280 -2.21 -22.99 0.00
C GLU A 280 -3.33 -22.92 1.04
N GLN A 281 -4.60 -22.85 0.62
CA GLN A 281 -5.75 -22.72 1.51
C GLN A 281 -5.82 -23.74 2.64
N PRO A 282 -5.53 -25.06 2.44
CA PRO A 282 -5.50 -26.03 3.53
C PRO A 282 -4.46 -25.74 4.62
N HIS A 283 -3.48 -24.89 4.34
CA HIS A 283 -2.40 -24.49 5.26
C HIS A 283 -2.69 -23.15 5.96
N LEU A 284 -3.79 -22.46 5.60
CA LEU A 284 -4.24 -21.27 6.28
C LEU A 284 -5.09 -21.64 7.50
N ALA A 285 -4.93 -20.90 8.60
CA ALA A 285 -5.80 -21.07 9.74
C ALA A 285 -7.21 -20.55 9.46
N PRO A 286 -8.28 -21.12 10.03
CA PRO A 286 -9.63 -20.62 9.86
C PRO A 286 -9.75 -19.20 10.44
N LEU A 287 -10.45 -18.32 9.72
CA LEU A 287 -10.77 -16.98 10.24
C LEU A 287 -11.74 -17.12 11.42
N ALA A 288 -11.49 -16.38 12.50
CA ALA A 288 -12.35 -16.34 13.65
C ALA A 288 -13.79 -15.91 13.27
N GLU A 289 -14.78 -16.39 14.00
CA GLU A 289 -16.17 -16.04 13.78
C GLU A 289 -16.41 -14.52 13.80
N PRO A 290 -17.30 -13.99 12.95
CA PRO A 290 -17.56 -12.54 12.85
C PRO A 290 -17.92 -11.88 14.19
N ALA A 291 -18.61 -12.57 15.07
CA ALA A 291 -18.99 -12.05 16.39
C ALA A 291 -17.75 -11.71 17.25
N ARG A 292 -16.69 -12.50 17.15
CA ARG A 292 -15.41 -12.27 17.87
C ARG A 292 -14.59 -11.13 17.30
N LEU A 293 -14.84 -10.76 16.03
CA LEU A 293 -14.13 -9.69 15.33
C LEU A 293 -14.84 -8.33 15.45
N THR A 294 -16.15 -8.34 15.74
CA THR A 294 -16.98 -7.12 15.83
C THR A 294 -16.37 -6.01 16.70
N PRO A 295 -15.80 -6.25 17.90
CA PRO A 295 -15.21 -5.19 18.70
C PRO A 295 -14.07 -4.44 18.02
N PHE A 296 -13.30 -5.13 17.18
CA PHE A 296 -12.18 -4.54 16.44
C PHE A 296 -12.61 -3.72 15.23
N LEU A 297 -13.82 -3.95 14.71
CA LEU A 297 -14.38 -3.27 13.54
C LEU A 297 -15.10 -1.97 13.91
N ARG A 298 -15.26 -1.65 15.19
CA ARG A 298 -15.88 -0.43 15.67
C ARG A 298 -14.90 0.73 15.64
N GLU A 299 -15.36 1.92 15.26
CA GLU A 299 -14.57 3.15 15.21
C GLU A 299 -14.99 4.09 16.36
N ASP A 300 -14.04 4.58 17.15
CA ASP A 300 -14.33 5.57 18.19
C ASP A 300 -14.67 6.92 17.55
N ARG A 301 -15.78 7.51 17.97
CA ARG A 301 -16.27 8.82 17.53
C ARG A 301 -16.78 9.63 18.71
N LYS A 302 -16.50 10.93 18.68
CA LYS A 302 -17.03 11.86 19.68
C LYS A 302 -18.43 12.31 19.26
N VAL A 303 -19.37 12.29 20.20
CA VAL A 303 -20.71 12.82 20.01
C VAL A 303 -20.65 14.35 20.14
N GLY A 304 -21.26 15.07 19.21
CA GLY A 304 -21.43 16.51 19.29
C GLY A 304 -22.34 16.93 20.46
N ARG A 305 -22.27 18.20 20.85
CA ARG A 305 -23.19 18.76 21.87
C ARG A 305 -24.66 18.67 21.46
N ASP A 306 -24.90 18.58 20.16
CA ASP A 306 -26.18 18.44 19.49
C ASP A 306 -26.67 16.98 19.43
N GLY A 307 -26.03 16.05 20.13
CA GLY A 307 -26.41 14.62 20.19
C GLY A 307 -26.22 13.88 18.87
N TYR A 308 -25.32 14.36 17.99
CA TYR A 308 -25.02 13.69 16.73
C TYR A 308 -23.57 13.22 16.66
N VAL A 309 -23.37 12.09 16.02
CA VAL A 309 -22.07 11.53 15.67
C VAL A 309 -21.85 11.71 14.19
N GLN A 310 -20.73 12.27 13.81
CA GLN A 310 -20.34 12.34 12.41
C GLN A 310 -19.64 11.05 11.98
N TRP A 311 -20.19 10.36 10.96
CA TRP A 311 -19.60 9.18 10.37
C TRP A 311 -19.89 9.13 8.87
N ASP A 312 -18.88 8.77 8.06
CA ASP A 312 -18.95 8.67 6.59
C ASP A 312 -19.65 9.89 5.92
N SER A 313 -19.30 11.10 6.36
CA SER A 313 -19.88 12.39 5.90
C SER A 313 -21.36 12.57 6.22
N ALA A 314 -21.94 11.81 7.11
CA ALA A 314 -23.31 11.91 7.61
C ALA A 314 -23.34 12.18 9.11
N TRP A 315 -24.51 12.61 9.60
CA TRP A 315 -24.78 12.88 11.01
C TRP A 315 -25.79 11.86 11.53
N CYS A 316 -25.39 11.06 12.51
CA CYS A 316 -26.21 10.00 13.11
C CYS A 316 -26.58 10.41 14.54
N GLY A 317 -27.87 10.55 14.83
CA GLY A 317 -28.38 10.91 16.15
C GLY A 317 -28.22 9.79 17.16
N VAL A 318 -27.88 10.15 18.39
CA VAL A 318 -27.84 9.24 19.55
C VAL A 318 -28.60 9.87 20.71
N PRO A 319 -29.03 9.11 21.73
CA PRO A 319 -29.68 9.69 22.90
C PRO A 319 -28.85 10.86 23.45
N TRP A 320 -29.48 11.98 23.79
CA TRP A 320 -28.80 13.21 24.26
C TRP A 320 -27.88 12.99 25.45
N THR A 321 -28.14 11.97 26.26
CA THR A 321 -27.32 11.57 27.42
C THR A 321 -25.88 11.21 27.02
N TRP A 322 -25.63 10.90 25.74
CA TRP A 322 -24.31 10.61 25.19
C TRP A 322 -23.61 11.85 24.60
N ALA A 323 -24.26 13.03 24.63
CA ALA A 323 -23.64 14.25 24.09
C ALA A 323 -22.25 14.49 24.71
N THR A 324 -21.24 14.80 23.89
CA THR A 324 -19.81 14.99 24.19
C THR A 324 -19.05 13.74 24.68
N GLU A 325 -19.71 12.58 24.76
CA GLU A 325 -19.06 11.30 25.06
C GLU A 325 -18.43 10.68 23.81
N THR A 326 -17.55 9.70 24.02
CA THR A 326 -17.04 8.85 22.95
C THR A 326 -17.92 7.62 22.81
N VAL A 327 -18.35 7.35 21.60
CA VAL A 327 -19.12 6.17 21.22
C VAL A 327 -18.40 5.42 20.12
N GLN A 328 -18.76 4.16 19.92
CA GLN A 328 -18.20 3.33 18.87
C GLN A 328 -19.19 3.18 17.73
N VAL A 329 -18.74 3.35 16.51
CA VAL A 329 -19.55 3.27 15.29
C VAL A 329 -19.06 2.11 14.43
N ALA A 330 -19.98 1.26 13.99
CA ALA A 330 -19.69 0.13 13.10
C ALA A 330 -20.67 0.07 11.93
N PRO A 331 -20.20 0.00 10.68
CA PRO A 331 -21.06 -0.33 9.54
C PRO A 331 -21.37 -1.82 9.55
N ARG A 332 -22.67 -2.16 9.34
CA ARG A 332 -23.10 -3.54 9.24
C ARG A 332 -24.30 -3.68 8.31
N LEU A 333 -24.17 -4.48 7.26
CA LEU A 333 -25.28 -4.81 6.33
C LEU A 333 -26.07 -3.59 5.83
N GLY A 334 -25.39 -2.52 5.42
CA GLY A 334 -26.03 -1.29 4.94
C GLY A 334 -26.58 -0.37 6.04
N MET A 335 -26.40 -0.74 7.31
CA MET A 335 -26.75 0.05 8.48
C MET A 335 -25.49 0.60 9.17
N VAL A 336 -25.67 1.58 10.03
CA VAL A 336 -24.65 2.13 10.92
C VAL A 336 -25.11 1.89 12.34
N GLU A 337 -24.41 1.03 13.05
CA GLU A 337 -24.66 0.75 14.47
C GLU A 337 -23.79 1.66 15.33
N ILE A 338 -24.37 2.25 16.35
CA ILE A 338 -23.66 3.09 17.32
C ILE A 338 -23.75 2.45 18.70
N TRP A 339 -22.60 2.33 19.35
CA TRP A 339 -22.44 1.61 20.60
C TRP A 339 -21.86 2.53 21.67
N GLY A 340 -22.47 2.52 22.84
CA GLY A 340 -21.99 3.17 24.06
C GLY A 340 -21.52 2.11 25.05
N GLY A 341 -20.21 1.87 25.10
CA GLY A 341 -19.68 0.68 25.78
C GLY A 341 -20.15 -0.60 25.07
N ASP A 342 -20.71 -1.52 25.83
CA ASP A 342 -21.20 -2.80 25.29
C ASP A 342 -22.67 -2.77 24.82
N HIS A 343 -23.34 -1.62 24.93
CA HIS A 343 -24.74 -1.46 24.55
C HIS A 343 -24.89 -0.75 23.22
N ARG A 344 -25.73 -1.28 22.31
CA ARG A 344 -26.11 -0.61 21.08
C ARG A 344 -27.15 0.47 21.39
N ILE A 345 -26.76 1.75 21.21
CA ILE A 345 -27.56 2.92 21.57
C ILE A 345 -28.33 3.53 20.41
N ALA A 346 -27.91 3.28 19.17
CA ALA A 346 -28.61 3.73 17.96
C ALA A 346 -28.27 2.85 16.76
N VAL A 347 -29.20 2.81 15.77
CA VAL A 347 -29.00 2.20 14.45
C VAL A 347 -29.59 3.13 13.41
N HIS A 348 -28.82 3.42 12.36
CA HIS A 348 -29.25 4.27 11.26
C HIS A 348 -28.97 3.60 9.90
N PRO A 349 -29.69 3.94 8.83
CA PRO A 349 -29.30 3.52 7.49
C PRO A 349 -27.97 4.18 7.12
N ARG A 350 -27.17 3.52 6.30
CA ARG A 350 -25.97 4.14 5.73
C ARG A 350 -26.35 5.29 4.78
N ALA A 351 -25.69 6.42 4.93
CA ALA A 351 -25.98 7.59 4.10
C ALA A 351 -25.66 7.34 2.62
N GLN A 352 -26.57 7.74 1.77
CA GLN A 352 -26.40 7.71 0.31
C GLN A 352 -25.72 8.98 -0.22
N ARG A 353 -25.84 10.10 0.52
CA ARG A 353 -25.28 11.41 0.15
C ARG A 353 -24.58 12.04 1.35
N ALA A 354 -23.50 12.77 1.07
CA ALA A 354 -22.82 13.56 2.10
C ALA A 354 -23.78 14.60 2.72
N GLY A 355 -23.64 14.84 4.02
CA GLY A 355 -24.44 15.81 4.76
C GLY A 355 -25.83 15.32 5.21
N GLN A 356 -26.22 14.08 4.90
CA GLN A 356 -27.47 13.50 5.43
C GLN A 356 -27.43 13.47 6.96
N ARG A 357 -28.59 13.76 7.55
CA ARG A 357 -28.78 13.73 9.00
C ARG A 357 -29.89 12.74 9.34
N PHE A 358 -29.59 11.78 10.19
CA PHE A 358 -30.50 10.79 10.68
C PHE A 358 -30.77 11.04 12.17
N THR A 359 -31.99 11.45 12.50
CA THR A 359 -32.41 11.71 13.88
C THR A 359 -32.94 10.42 14.50
N LEU A 360 -32.51 10.09 15.70
CA LEU A 360 -33.02 8.93 16.43
C LEU A 360 -34.40 9.27 17.01
N PRO A 361 -35.43 8.45 16.82
CA PRO A 361 -36.69 8.63 17.51
C PRO A 361 -36.46 8.68 19.03
N GLY A 362 -37.00 9.73 19.69
CA GLY A 362 -36.80 9.91 21.13
C GLY A 362 -35.41 10.41 21.55
N GLN A 363 -34.59 10.87 20.62
CA GLN A 363 -33.23 11.36 20.87
C GLN A 363 -33.13 12.36 22.04
N TRP A 364 -34.16 13.17 22.22
CA TRP A 364 -34.24 14.27 23.18
C TRP A 364 -35.17 13.97 24.39
N ASN A 365 -35.66 12.71 24.53
CA ASN A 365 -36.56 12.36 25.58
C ASN A 365 -35.93 12.65 26.95
N GLY A 366 -36.66 13.35 27.83
CA GLY A 366 -36.22 13.72 29.14
C GLY A 366 -35.30 14.94 29.23
N LEU A 367 -34.91 15.54 28.09
CA LEU A 367 -34.13 16.80 28.09
C LEU A 367 -35.09 17.96 28.47
N ARG A 368 -34.82 18.66 29.59
CA ARG A 368 -35.51 19.88 30.00
C ARG A 368 -34.61 21.06 29.69
N ASN A 369 -35.19 22.23 29.35
CA ASN A 369 -34.43 23.46 29.16
C ASN A 369 -33.68 23.81 30.47
N GLY A 370 -32.36 23.79 30.43
CA GLY A 370 -31.50 24.05 31.59
C GLY A 370 -30.91 22.80 32.25
N ASP A 371 -31.25 21.60 31.79
CA ASP A 371 -30.65 20.38 32.30
C ASP A 371 -29.17 20.32 31.92
N SER A 372 -28.31 20.38 32.93
CA SER A 372 -26.98 19.81 32.87
C SER A 372 -27.14 18.30 32.86
N ARG A 373 -26.27 17.57 32.13
CA ARG A 373 -26.31 16.12 32.03
C ARG A 373 -26.64 15.44 33.34
N PRO A 374 -27.45 14.37 33.32
CA PRO A 374 -27.47 13.47 34.44
C PRO A 374 -26.03 13.00 34.65
N ARG A 375 -25.50 13.22 35.88
CA ARG A 375 -24.25 12.58 36.27
C ARG A 375 -24.45 11.10 36.01
N LYS A 376 -23.63 10.50 35.14
CA LYS A 376 -23.59 9.05 35.03
C LYS A 376 -23.31 8.58 36.46
N GLU A 377 -24.32 8.05 37.13
CA GLU A 377 -24.03 7.12 38.20
C GLU A 377 -23.12 6.11 37.54
N ALA A 378 -21.89 6.04 38.05
CA ALA A 378 -21.01 4.95 37.65
C ALA A 378 -21.89 3.72 37.88
N LEU A 379 -22.26 3.06 36.77
CA LEU A 379 -22.75 1.71 36.83
C LEU A 379 -21.69 1.02 37.66
N ALA A 380 -21.96 0.85 38.94
CA ALA A 380 -21.19 -0.01 39.79
C ALA A 380 -21.23 -1.32 39.00
N VAL A 381 -20.14 -1.60 38.30
CA VAL A 381 -19.89 -2.93 37.79
C VAL A 381 -19.94 -3.74 39.08
N GLN A 382 -21.07 -4.38 39.34
CA GLN A 382 -21.08 -5.50 40.24
C GLN A 382 -20.15 -6.50 39.57
N VAL A 383 -18.86 -6.34 39.85
CA VAL A 383 -17.92 -7.43 39.78
C VAL A 383 -18.55 -8.45 40.72
N SER A 384 -19.28 -9.41 40.14
CA SER A 384 -19.56 -10.63 40.85
C SER A 384 -18.18 -11.05 41.31
N THR A 385 -17.93 -10.96 42.58
CA THR A 385 -16.82 -11.61 43.25
C THR A 385 -17.05 -13.09 43.01
N VAL A 386 -16.61 -13.56 41.84
CA VAL A 386 -16.22 -14.96 41.67
C VAL A 386 -15.12 -15.06 42.72
N GLU A 387 -15.43 -15.68 43.86
CA GLU A 387 -14.41 -16.11 44.79
C GLU A 387 -13.44 -16.93 43.97
N VAL A 388 -12.35 -16.28 43.56
CA VAL A 388 -11.21 -16.99 42.99
C VAL A 388 -10.64 -17.76 44.16
N GLU A 389 -10.97 -19.04 44.22
CA GLU A 389 -10.39 -19.98 45.17
C GLU A 389 -8.87 -19.80 45.07
N ARG A 390 -8.28 -19.16 46.08
CA ARG A 390 -6.83 -19.01 46.17
C ARG A 390 -6.30 -20.40 46.51
N ARG A 391 -5.94 -21.14 45.48
CA ARG A 391 -5.20 -22.39 45.67
C ARG A 391 -3.82 -22.04 46.17
N SER A 392 -3.45 -22.65 47.33
CA SER A 392 -2.08 -22.57 47.83
C SER A 392 -1.11 -23.05 46.75
N LEU A 393 0.02 -22.40 46.64
CA LEU A 393 1.11 -22.84 45.74
C LEU A 393 1.60 -24.26 45.97
N ASP A 394 1.39 -24.78 47.19
CA ASP A 394 1.72 -26.16 47.57
C ASP A 394 1.02 -27.23 46.72
N VAL A 395 -0.14 -26.87 46.10
CA VAL A 395 -0.82 -27.78 45.16
C VAL A 395 -0.02 -27.99 43.87
N TYR A 396 0.74 -27.00 43.46
CA TYR A 396 1.58 -27.07 42.25
C TYR A 396 2.89 -27.86 42.57
N ASP A 397 3.40 -27.74 43.76
CA ASP A 397 4.56 -28.53 44.21
C ASP A 397 4.23 -30.02 44.31
N LEU A 398 3.02 -30.37 44.72
CA LEU A 398 2.52 -31.76 44.76
C LEU A 398 2.32 -32.34 43.34
N LEU A 399 1.92 -31.52 42.36
CA LEU A 399 1.80 -31.93 40.94
C LEU A 399 3.17 -32.07 40.28
N ALA A 400 4.15 -31.25 40.66
CA ALA A 400 5.53 -31.36 40.17
C ALA A 400 6.27 -32.58 40.77
N ALA A 401 5.94 -33.02 41.98
CA ALA A 401 6.53 -34.17 42.65
C ALA A 401 5.90 -35.51 42.21
N GLY A 402 4.70 -35.50 41.58
CA GLY A 402 3.97 -36.72 41.17
C GLY A 402 4.23 -37.21 39.73
N GLY A 403 5.08 -36.51 38.95
CA GLY A 403 5.38 -36.82 37.54
C GLY A 403 6.55 -37.75 37.27
N GLY A 404 6.89 -38.62 38.19
CA GLY A 404 7.95 -39.61 38.04
C GLY A 404 7.45 -41.06 38.24
N ARG A 405 6.84 -41.61 37.17
CA ARG A 405 6.84 -43.06 36.87
C ARG A 405 6.42 -43.29 35.42
#